data_9393847e2955f275e0e026fe4b9c98e2
#
_entry.id   9393847e2955f275e0e026fe4b9c98e2
#
_cell.length_a   1.000
_cell.length_b   1.000
_cell.length_c   1.000
_cell.angle_alpha   90.00
_cell.angle_beta   90.00
_cell.angle_gamma   90.00
#
_symmetry.space_group_name_H-M   'P 1'
#
loop_
_entity.id
_entity.type
_entity.pdbx_description
1 polymer ?
#
loop_
_entity_poly.entity_id
_entity_poly.type
_entity_poly.pdbx_seq_one_letter_code
_entity_poly.pdbx_strand_id
1 'polypeptide(L)'
;MRLIKKYKNRRLYDTERSQYITVEELQGYVVQGIAFRVEDSSTNKDITSATLLQILVEMESTTSQFLSADMLKHLIVLASHPMSQAYKNILEQLFASFETSIKKSPYLQDYQQTAQLWQQQVGEMFNQWQSLFKAK
;
A
#
# COMPACT_ATOMS: atom_id res chain seq x y z
N MET A 1 9.19 -16.28 -6.55
CA MET A 1 8.87 -14.84 -6.50
C MET A 1 9.44 -14.14 -7.71
N ARG A 2 8.60 -13.39 -8.40
CA ARG A 2 8.98 -12.70 -9.62
C ARG A 2 9.90 -11.52 -9.32
N LEU A 3 10.96 -11.35 -10.07
CA LEU A 3 11.92 -10.26 -9.89
C LEU A 3 11.69 -9.18 -10.95
N ILE A 4 11.45 -7.97 -10.47
CA ILE A 4 11.30 -6.78 -11.32
C ILE A 4 12.52 -5.90 -11.07
N LYS A 5 13.12 -5.41 -12.14
CA LYS A 5 14.27 -4.49 -12.03
C LYS A 5 13.86 -3.09 -12.45
N LYS A 6 14.22 -2.12 -11.63
CA LYS A 6 13.97 -0.71 -11.92
C LYS A 6 15.24 -0.02 -12.36
N TYR A 7 15.19 0.60 -13.52
CA TYR A 7 16.32 1.30 -14.12
C TYR A 7 16.27 2.80 -13.80
N LYS A 8 17.38 3.51 -14.05
CA LYS A 8 17.51 4.93 -13.73
C LYS A 8 16.48 5.81 -14.46
N ASN A 9 16.00 5.36 -15.60
CA ASN A 9 14.97 6.07 -16.37
C ASN A 9 13.55 5.74 -15.91
N ARG A 10 13.41 5.16 -14.72
CA ARG A 10 12.14 4.71 -14.12
C ARG A 10 11.46 3.57 -14.87
N ARG A 11 12.14 2.94 -15.79
CA ARG A 11 11.59 1.78 -16.49
C ARG A 11 11.67 0.55 -15.60
N LEU A 12 10.60 -0.24 -15.66
CA LEU A 12 10.49 -1.50 -14.94
C LEU A 12 10.67 -2.64 -15.92
N TYR A 13 11.50 -3.61 -15.54
CA TYR A 13 11.78 -4.77 -16.38
C TYR A 13 11.40 -6.04 -15.62
N ASP A 14 10.46 -6.81 -16.20
CA ASP A 14 10.05 -8.10 -15.65
C ASP A 14 11.02 -9.17 -16.16
N THR A 15 11.86 -9.67 -15.27
CA THR A 15 12.89 -10.65 -15.64
C THR A 15 12.29 -11.99 -16.03
N GLU A 16 11.11 -12.31 -15.54
CA GLU A 16 10.45 -13.57 -15.86
C GLU A 16 9.82 -13.53 -17.24
N ARG A 17 9.21 -12.40 -17.61
CA ARG A 17 8.62 -12.20 -18.93
C ARG A 17 9.64 -11.69 -19.95
N SER A 18 10.83 -11.31 -19.50
CA SER A 18 11.90 -10.76 -20.34
C SER A 18 11.46 -9.56 -21.16
N GLN A 19 10.68 -8.67 -20.55
CA GLN A 19 10.20 -7.47 -21.21
C GLN A 19 9.97 -6.33 -20.21
N TYR A 20 9.98 -5.11 -20.73
CA TYR A 20 9.60 -3.96 -19.94
C TYR A 20 8.12 -3.96 -19.67
N ILE A 21 7.74 -3.51 -18.48
CA ILE A 21 6.36 -3.38 -18.07
C ILE A 21 6.08 -1.95 -17.63
N THR A 22 4.80 -1.58 -17.68
CA THR A 22 4.34 -0.28 -17.19
C THR A 22 4.02 -0.35 -15.72
N VAL A 23 3.88 0.83 -15.09
CA VAL A 23 3.43 0.93 -13.70
C VAL A 23 2.03 0.32 -13.56
N GLU A 24 1.17 0.52 -14.54
CA GLU A 24 -0.19 -0.04 -14.56
C GLU A 24 -0.17 -1.56 -14.59
N GLU A 25 0.77 -2.14 -15.34
CA GLU A 25 0.93 -3.60 -15.35
C GLU A 25 1.40 -4.13 -14.00
N LEU A 26 2.32 -3.42 -13.35
CA LEU A 26 2.79 -3.80 -12.02
C LEU A 26 1.66 -3.69 -10.99
N GLN A 27 0.84 -2.66 -11.08
CA GLN A 27 -0.37 -2.51 -10.28
C GLN A 27 -1.30 -3.72 -10.50
N GLY A 28 -1.44 -4.16 -11.73
CA GLY A 28 -2.22 -5.36 -12.07
C GLY A 28 -1.69 -6.61 -11.40
N TYR A 29 -0.37 -6.75 -11.28
CA TYR A 29 0.22 -7.87 -10.56
C TYR A 29 -0.19 -7.88 -9.10
N VAL A 30 -0.19 -6.70 -8.46
CA VAL A 30 -0.63 -6.58 -7.06
C VAL A 30 -2.08 -7.02 -6.91
N VAL A 31 -2.95 -6.53 -7.79
CA VAL A 31 -4.38 -6.84 -7.75
C VAL A 31 -4.63 -8.33 -7.97
N GLN A 32 -3.85 -8.95 -8.86
CA GLN A 32 -3.97 -10.38 -9.16
C GLN A 32 -3.32 -11.28 -8.12
N GLY A 33 -2.61 -10.70 -7.14
CA GLY A 33 -1.94 -11.47 -6.12
C GLY A 33 -0.64 -12.12 -6.57
N ILE A 34 -0.04 -11.63 -7.64
CA ILE A 34 1.24 -12.14 -8.13
C ILE A 34 2.35 -11.60 -7.23
N ALA A 35 3.08 -12.52 -6.59
CA ALA A 35 4.20 -12.14 -5.72
C ALA A 35 5.38 -11.66 -6.55
N PHE A 36 5.94 -10.52 -6.18
CA PHE A 36 7.11 -9.97 -6.85
C PHE A 36 7.98 -9.18 -5.88
N ARG A 37 9.19 -8.92 -6.31
CA ARG A 37 10.14 -8.08 -5.63
C ARG A 37 10.71 -7.09 -6.64
N VAL A 38 10.91 -5.84 -6.24
CA VAL A 38 11.52 -4.83 -7.10
C VAL A 38 12.91 -4.50 -6.57
N GLU A 39 13.90 -4.58 -7.45
CA GLU A 39 15.29 -4.23 -7.12
C GLU A 39 15.75 -3.08 -8.02
N ASP A 40 16.55 -2.21 -7.44
CA ASP A 40 17.27 -1.19 -8.21
C ASP A 40 18.32 -1.88 -9.06
N SER A 41 18.33 -1.59 -10.36
CA SER A 41 19.24 -2.26 -11.29
C SER A 41 20.71 -1.92 -11.04
N SER A 42 20.99 -0.74 -10.47
CA SER A 42 22.38 -0.30 -10.27
C SER A 42 22.94 -0.71 -8.91
N THR A 43 22.11 -0.79 -7.87
CA THR A 43 22.55 -1.09 -6.51
C THR A 43 22.14 -2.46 -6.02
N ASN A 44 21.21 -3.12 -6.71
CA ASN A 44 20.59 -4.39 -6.31
C ASN A 44 19.86 -4.32 -4.97
N LYS A 45 19.57 -3.12 -4.49
CA LYS A 45 18.77 -2.95 -3.27
C LYS A 45 17.32 -3.24 -3.54
N ASP A 46 16.65 -3.82 -2.54
CA ASP A 46 15.21 -4.05 -2.58
C ASP A 46 14.49 -2.72 -2.39
N ILE A 47 13.77 -2.29 -3.41
CA ILE A 47 13.00 -1.05 -3.40
C ILE A 47 11.51 -1.33 -3.59
N THR A 48 11.07 -2.52 -3.18
CA THR A 48 9.67 -2.95 -3.37
C THR A 48 8.70 -1.99 -2.67
N SER A 49 8.94 -1.68 -1.40
CA SER A 49 8.04 -0.81 -0.63
C SER A 49 7.96 0.59 -1.23
N ALA A 50 9.10 1.16 -1.61
CA ALA A 50 9.13 2.48 -2.23
C ALA A 50 8.39 2.50 -3.56
N THR A 51 8.50 1.42 -4.34
CA THR A 51 7.82 1.29 -5.62
C THR A 51 6.31 1.17 -5.42
N LEU A 52 5.88 0.37 -4.45
CA LEU A 52 4.45 0.23 -4.12
C LEU A 52 3.85 1.56 -3.66
N LEU A 53 4.60 2.31 -2.84
CA LEU A 53 4.15 3.62 -2.41
C LEU A 53 3.99 4.59 -3.59
N GLN A 54 4.90 4.54 -4.53
CA GLN A 54 4.83 5.36 -5.74
C GLN A 54 3.60 5.01 -6.57
N ILE A 55 3.29 3.72 -6.71
CA ILE A 55 2.06 3.27 -7.39
C ILE A 55 0.84 3.84 -6.69
N LEU A 56 0.80 3.77 -5.36
CA LEU A 56 -0.31 4.28 -4.58
C LEU A 56 -0.50 5.78 -4.79
N VAL A 57 0.58 6.54 -4.81
CA VAL A 57 0.54 7.98 -5.06
C VAL A 57 -0.04 8.27 -6.45
N GLU A 58 0.38 7.53 -7.46
CA GLU A 58 -0.13 7.71 -8.82
C GLU A 58 -1.62 7.36 -8.92
N MET A 59 -2.05 6.29 -8.25
CA MET A 59 -3.47 5.93 -8.19
C MET A 59 -4.30 7.03 -7.54
N GLU A 60 -3.82 7.59 -6.45
CA GLU A 60 -4.50 8.67 -5.74
C GLU A 60 -4.68 9.90 -6.62
N SER A 61 -3.67 10.20 -7.45
CA SER A 61 -3.70 11.37 -8.32
C SER A 61 -4.63 11.22 -9.52
N THR A 62 -4.78 10.00 -10.04
CA THR A 62 -5.41 9.79 -11.35
C THR A 62 -6.79 9.13 -11.29
N THR A 63 -7.03 8.24 -10.34
CA THR A 63 -8.21 7.37 -10.39
C THR A 63 -9.29 7.76 -9.40
N SER A 64 -8.93 7.96 -8.16
CA SER A 64 -9.91 8.34 -7.12
C SER A 64 -9.16 8.77 -5.88
N GLN A 65 -9.62 9.85 -5.28
CA GLN A 65 -9.06 10.33 -4.04
C GLN A 65 -9.61 9.49 -2.89
N PHE A 66 -8.89 8.43 -2.54
CA PHE A 66 -9.28 7.56 -1.44
C PHE A 66 -8.59 7.90 -0.12
N LEU A 67 -7.56 8.75 -0.16
CA LEU A 67 -6.87 9.22 1.03
C LEU A 67 -7.16 10.71 1.22
N SER A 68 -7.72 11.08 2.38
CA SER A 68 -7.94 12.49 2.69
C SER A 68 -6.64 13.15 3.11
N ALA A 69 -6.60 14.48 3.03
CA ALA A 69 -5.45 15.24 3.49
C ALA A 69 -5.19 15.01 4.98
N ASP A 70 -6.25 14.86 5.76
CA ASP A 70 -6.12 14.60 7.20
C ASP A 70 -5.49 13.22 7.45
N MET A 71 -5.89 12.21 6.71
CA MET A 71 -5.29 10.87 6.81
C MET A 71 -3.81 10.91 6.46
N LEU A 72 -3.46 11.63 5.41
CA LEU A 72 -2.05 11.77 5.00
C LEU A 72 -1.22 12.47 6.07
N LYS A 73 -1.77 13.53 6.68
CA LYS A 73 -1.11 14.23 7.79
C LYS A 73 -0.88 13.30 8.97
N HIS A 74 -1.87 12.48 9.31
CA HIS A 74 -1.75 11.51 10.40
C HIS A 74 -0.65 10.48 10.11
N LEU A 75 -0.57 10.00 8.88
CA LEU A 75 0.47 9.05 8.49
C LEU A 75 1.87 9.67 8.62
N ILE A 76 2.02 10.94 8.26
CA ILE A 76 3.29 11.65 8.40
C ILE A 76 3.67 11.77 9.87
N VAL A 77 2.71 12.13 10.73
CA VAL A 77 2.95 12.24 12.17
C VAL A 77 3.39 10.89 12.74
N LEU A 78 2.71 9.81 12.35
CA LEU A 78 3.07 8.47 12.80
C LEU A 78 4.48 8.07 12.37
N ALA A 79 4.82 8.36 11.12
CA ALA A 79 6.16 8.05 10.60
C ALA A 79 7.26 8.82 11.33
N SER A 80 6.93 10.00 11.86
CA SER A 80 7.88 10.88 12.56
C SER A 80 7.96 10.58 14.05
N HIS A 81 7.03 9.81 14.61
CA HIS A 81 6.92 9.58 16.04
C HIS A 81 8.01 8.60 16.53
N PRO A 82 8.58 8.80 17.75
CA PRO A 82 9.57 7.85 18.28
C PRO A 82 9.02 6.44 18.48
N MET A 83 7.70 6.27 18.60
CA MET A 83 7.06 4.98 18.74
C MET A 83 6.51 4.42 17.43
N SER A 84 7.10 4.82 16.31
CA SER A 84 6.65 4.41 14.99
C SER A 84 6.60 2.90 14.79
N GLN A 85 7.46 2.15 15.49
CA GLN A 85 7.47 0.69 15.40
C GLN A 85 6.18 0.09 15.96
N ALA A 86 5.68 0.61 17.08
CA ALA A 86 4.41 0.15 17.66
C ALA A 86 3.24 0.44 16.72
N TYR A 87 3.21 1.62 16.13
CA TYR A 87 2.18 2.00 15.17
C TYR A 87 2.25 1.15 13.91
N LYS A 88 3.46 0.83 13.46
CA LYS A 88 3.66 -0.06 12.31
C LYS A 88 3.03 -1.43 12.56
N ASN A 89 3.22 -1.98 13.76
CA ASN A 89 2.64 -3.27 14.14
C ASN A 89 1.11 -3.21 14.13
N ILE A 90 0.53 -2.13 14.62
CA ILE A 90 -0.93 -1.93 14.61
C ILE A 90 -1.44 -1.88 13.17
N LEU A 91 -0.76 -1.14 12.29
CA LEU A 91 -1.13 -1.06 10.89
C LEU A 91 -1.05 -2.42 10.19
N GLU A 92 0.00 -3.19 10.48
CA GLU A 92 0.15 -4.53 9.91
C GLU A 92 -0.98 -5.46 10.35
N GLN A 93 -1.38 -5.39 11.62
CA GLN A 93 -2.51 -6.17 12.13
C GLN A 93 -3.82 -5.77 11.44
N LEU A 94 -4.02 -4.48 11.23
CA LEU A 94 -5.21 -3.98 10.54
C LEU A 94 -5.27 -4.49 9.10
N PHE A 95 -4.16 -4.42 8.39
CA PHE A 95 -4.08 -4.91 7.02
C PHE A 95 -4.26 -6.43 6.94
N ALA A 96 -3.71 -7.17 7.90
CA ALA A 96 -3.90 -8.61 7.97
C ALA A 96 -5.38 -8.97 8.16
N SER A 97 -6.08 -8.24 9.03
CA SER A 97 -7.52 -8.42 9.23
C SER A 97 -8.31 -8.11 7.96
N PHE A 98 -7.92 -7.07 7.25
CA PHE A 98 -8.53 -6.69 5.98
C PHE A 98 -8.36 -7.77 4.93
N GLU A 99 -7.14 -8.31 4.78
CA GLU A 99 -6.88 -9.41 3.85
C GLU A 99 -7.71 -10.64 4.16
N THR A 100 -7.83 -10.98 5.43
CA THR A 100 -8.64 -12.11 5.88
C THR A 100 -10.10 -11.90 5.49
N SER A 101 -10.62 -10.69 5.66
CA SER A 101 -12.00 -10.36 5.30
C SER A 101 -12.22 -10.47 3.79
N ILE A 102 -11.27 -10.02 2.99
CA ILE A 102 -11.36 -10.12 1.53
C ILE A 102 -11.33 -11.59 1.09
N LYS A 103 -10.43 -12.39 1.67
CA LYS A 103 -10.31 -13.80 1.31
C LYS A 103 -11.53 -14.62 1.69
N LYS A 104 -12.21 -14.24 2.77
CA LYS A 104 -13.43 -14.91 3.21
C LYS A 104 -14.64 -14.55 2.37
N SER A 105 -14.60 -13.44 1.66
CA SER A 105 -15.66 -13.04 0.74
C SER A 105 -15.35 -13.65 -0.63
N PRO A 106 -16.06 -14.73 -1.05
CA PRO A 106 -15.79 -15.34 -2.35
C PRO A 106 -16.20 -14.45 -3.52
N TYR A 107 -16.81 -13.32 -3.23
CA TYR A 107 -17.34 -12.45 -4.26
C TYR A 107 -16.72 -11.06 -4.13
N LEU A 108 -15.73 -10.79 -4.98
CA LEU A 108 -15.24 -9.45 -5.22
C LEU A 108 -16.34 -8.49 -5.70
N GLN A 109 -17.57 -9.01 -5.85
CA GLN A 109 -18.73 -8.21 -6.24
C GLN A 109 -19.15 -7.22 -5.15
N ASP A 110 -18.78 -7.48 -3.90
CA ASP A 110 -19.01 -6.56 -2.79
C ASP A 110 -17.85 -5.60 -2.55
N TYR A 111 -17.17 -5.25 -3.63
CA TYR A 111 -16.03 -4.34 -3.59
C TYR A 111 -16.37 -3.04 -2.87
N GLN A 112 -17.60 -2.53 -3.07
CA GLN A 112 -18.07 -1.32 -2.42
C GLN A 112 -18.27 -1.52 -0.92
N GLN A 113 -18.85 -2.65 -0.51
CA GLN A 113 -19.02 -2.97 0.91
C GLN A 113 -17.69 -3.16 1.61
N THR A 114 -16.76 -3.85 0.95
CA THR A 114 -15.41 -4.06 1.48
C THR A 114 -14.70 -2.72 1.65
N ALA A 115 -14.81 -1.84 0.68
CA ALA A 115 -14.23 -0.50 0.76
C ALA A 115 -14.85 0.32 1.89
N GLN A 116 -16.17 0.25 2.09
CA GLN A 116 -16.84 0.94 3.18
C GLN A 116 -16.41 0.41 4.54
N LEU A 117 -16.32 -0.91 4.69
CA LEU A 117 -15.84 -1.53 5.92
C LEU A 117 -14.39 -1.11 6.23
N TRP A 118 -13.57 -1.08 5.19
CA TRP A 118 -12.18 -0.66 5.34
C TRP A 118 -12.09 0.79 5.78
N GLN A 119 -12.89 1.68 5.17
CA GLN A 119 -12.95 3.08 5.55
C GLN A 119 -13.42 3.26 6.99
N GLN A 120 -14.42 2.48 7.42
CA GLN A 120 -14.91 2.53 8.80
C GLN A 120 -13.84 2.09 9.79
N GLN A 121 -13.18 0.97 9.52
CA GLN A 121 -12.13 0.46 10.41
C GLN A 121 -10.95 1.41 10.51
N VAL A 122 -10.51 1.93 9.39
CA VAL A 122 -9.42 2.90 9.35
C VAL A 122 -9.85 4.19 10.04
N GLY A 123 -11.08 4.64 9.79
CA GLY A 123 -11.62 5.84 10.42
C GLY A 123 -11.70 5.72 11.94
N GLU A 124 -12.19 4.59 12.45
CA GLU A 124 -12.24 4.34 13.90
C GLU A 124 -10.85 4.33 14.51
N MET A 125 -9.90 3.71 13.82
CA MET A 125 -8.53 3.66 14.30
C MET A 125 -7.91 5.05 14.35
N PHE A 126 -8.12 5.87 13.33
CA PHE A 126 -7.64 7.25 13.34
C PHE A 126 -8.30 8.08 14.41
N ASN A 127 -9.60 7.86 14.68
CA ASN A 127 -10.29 8.55 15.76
C ASN A 127 -9.71 8.17 17.13
N GLN A 128 -9.40 6.89 17.35
CA GLN A 128 -8.75 6.46 18.57
C GLN A 128 -7.37 7.10 18.73
N TRP A 129 -6.62 7.21 17.65
CA TRP A 129 -5.33 7.88 17.68
C TRP A 129 -5.46 9.35 18.01
N GLN A 130 -6.44 10.02 17.42
CA GLN A 130 -6.68 11.44 17.70
C GLN A 130 -7.00 11.67 19.18
N SER A 131 -7.80 10.79 19.78
CA SER A 131 -8.13 10.92 21.18
C SER A 131 -6.91 10.67 22.08
N LEU A 132 -6.01 9.78 21.69
CA LEU A 132 -4.75 9.57 22.40
C LEU A 132 -3.85 10.80 22.34
N PHE A 133 -3.79 11.46 21.19
CA PHE A 133 -2.98 12.66 21.02
C PHE A 133 -3.62 13.89 21.66
N LYS A 134 -4.94 13.95 21.72
CA LYS A 134 -5.66 15.07 22.35
C LYS A 134 -5.67 15.00 23.88
N ALA A 135 -5.42 13.84 24.44
CA ALA A 135 -5.39 13.65 25.90
C ALA A 135 -4.14 14.25 26.55
N LYS A 136 -3.30 14.89 25.77
CA LYS A 136 -2.16 15.65 26.24
C LYS A 136 -2.47 17.13 26.08
#